data_71b027e936babc9c3066453430a63f20
#
_entry.id   71b027e936babc9c3066453430a63f20
#
_cell.length_a   1.000
_cell.length_b   1.000
_cell.length_c   1.000
_cell.angle_alpha   90.00
_cell.angle_beta   90.00
_cell.angle_gamma   90.00
#
_symmetry.space_group_name_H-M   'P 1'
#
loop_
_entity.id
_entity.type
_entity.pdbx_description
1 polymer ?
#
loop_
_entity_poly.entity_id
_entity_poly.type
_entity_poly.pdbx_seq_one_letter_code
_entity_poly.pdbx_strand_id
1 'polypeptide(L)'
;MGVGVGYKEVGGEPTAHLGVTVLVRKKVEPHRLPRSHHVPYELGGVPTDVVEVGDLVLFTRTGRVRPLVPGVSIGHWRGGAGTLGAVVRDKRSGQLMLLSNNHVLANGTDGRDGRAQRGDPIRQPGTYDGGTEADTVAHLDRFVPLFRAGAGTRAYCPVARGVEKIADRVVSALRPGYGVHVYPRRSRENVVDAAVARPLPGVSLDPTVLEVGQVTGIAEPRIGLEVLKSGRTTGLTRGRLRVLHAAVRVAMSATEWAFFTEQLVFTAMGLPGDSGSLILTPEGKAVGLLAAGSDRATIACDIRRVLELLDVELA
;
A
#
# COMPACT_ATOMS: atom_id res chain seq x y z
N MET A 1 -17.59 15.04 -23.57
CA MET A 1 -16.82 13.90 -23.14
C MET A 1 -16.78 12.79 -24.16
N GLY A 2 -17.86 12.11 -24.49
CA GLY A 2 -17.85 11.05 -25.50
C GLY A 2 -19.23 10.74 -26.03
N VAL A 3 -19.27 9.95 -27.10
CA VAL A 3 -20.47 9.42 -27.69
C VAL A 3 -20.23 7.98 -28.14
N GLY A 4 -21.22 7.14 -27.99
CA GLY A 4 -21.15 5.72 -28.34
C GLY A 4 -22.51 5.14 -28.66
N VAL A 5 -22.56 3.82 -28.88
CA VAL A 5 -23.79 3.06 -29.02
C VAL A 5 -23.98 2.20 -27.78
N GLY A 6 -25.15 2.26 -27.19
CA GLY A 6 -25.46 1.48 -25.97
C GLY A 6 -26.97 1.22 -25.88
N TYR A 7 -27.35 0.35 -24.95
CA TYR A 7 -28.76 0.20 -24.61
C TYR A 7 -29.22 1.43 -23.81
N LYS A 8 -30.41 1.94 -24.18
CA LYS A 8 -31.01 3.04 -23.44
C LYS A 8 -31.33 2.60 -22.01
N GLU A 9 -30.97 3.42 -21.02
CA GLU A 9 -31.26 3.17 -19.61
C GLU A 9 -32.48 3.97 -19.14
N VAL A 10 -33.37 3.32 -18.38
CA VAL A 10 -34.53 3.95 -17.74
C VAL A 10 -34.50 3.56 -16.26
N GLY A 11 -34.39 4.56 -15.37
CA GLY A 11 -34.33 4.30 -13.95
C GLY A 11 -33.05 3.55 -13.49
N GLY A 12 -31.97 3.57 -14.29
CA GLY A 12 -30.71 2.86 -14.03
C GLY A 12 -30.68 1.42 -14.58
N GLU A 13 -31.75 0.97 -15.23
CA GLU A 13 -31.83 -0.36 -15.83
C GLU A 13 -31.74 -0.27 -17.36
N PRO A 14 -30.92 -1.12 -18.02
CA PRO A 14 -30.82 -1.16 -19.47
C PRO A 14 -32.09 -1.70 -20.09
N THR A 15 -32.56 -1.05 -21.15
CA THR A 15 -33.71 -1.51 -21.98
C THR A 15 -33.20 -2.37 -23.15
N ALA A 16 -34.12 -2.96 -23.92
CA ALA A 16 -33.77 -3.69 -25.16
C ALA A 16 -33.50 -2.78 -26.37
N HIS A 17 -33.56 -1.45 -26.22
CA HIS A 17 -33.45 -0.50 -27.33
C HIS A 17 -32.00 0.04 -27.42
N LEU A 18 -31.33 -0.27 -28.53
CA LEU A 18 -30.06 0.34 -28.88
C LEU A 18 -30.27 1.80 -29.29
N GLY A 19 -29.37 2.67 -28.85
CA GLY A 19 -29.42 4.09 -29.13
C GLY A 19 -28.03 4.74 -29.13
N VAL A 20 -28.03 6.03 -29.42
CA VAL A 20 -26.83 6.86 -29.30
C VAL A 20 -26.68 7.31 -27.84
N THR A 21 -25.65 6.88 -27.18
CA THR A 21 -25.34 7.24 -25.79
C THR A 21 -24.34 8.38 -25.74
N VAL A 22 -24.73 9.49 -25.13
CA VAL A 22 -23.86 10.65 -24.88
C VAL A 22 -23.28 10.55 -23.47
N LEU A 23 -21.96 10.46 -23.37
CA LEU A 23 -21.23 10.39 -22.10
C LEU A 23 -20.96 11.79 -21.57
N VAL A 24 -21.42 12.09 -20.37
CA VAL A 24 -21.26 13.40 -19.74
C VAL A 24 -20.53 13.28 -18.41
N ARG A 25 -19.82 14.34 -18.01
CA ARG A 25 -19.15 14.41 -16.73
C ARG A 25 -20.14 14.35 -15.57
N LYS A 26 -21.23 15.14 -15.70
CA LYS A 26 -22.33 15.22 -14.73
C LYS A 26 -23.65 15.38 -15.45
N LYS A 27 -24.63 14.60 -15.05
CA LYS A 27 -26.00 14.71 -15.55
C LYS A 27 -26.65 15.93 -14.90
N VAL A 28 -27.16 16.83 -15.72
CA VAL A 28 -27.83 18.07 -15.28
C VAL A 28 -29.23 18.07 -15.87
N GLU A 29 -30.20 18.46 -15.05
CA GLU A 29 -31.59 18.59 -15.47
C GLU A 29 -31.70 19.49 -16.70
N PRO A 30 -32.49 19.13 -17.72
CA PRO A 30 -32.61 19.89 -18.97
C PRO A 30 -32.93 21.37 -18.78
N HIS A 31 -33.80 21.71 -17.82
CA HIS A 31 -34.20 23.11 -17.54
C HIS A 31 -33.02 24.01 -17.03
N ARG A 32 -31.93 23.40 -16.59
CA ARG A 32 -30.71 24.12 -16.12
C ARG A 32 -29.63 24.24 -17.19
N LEU A 33 -29.89 23.69 -18.38
CA LEU A 33 -28.94 23.72 -19.51
C LEU A 33 -29.41 24.71 -20.57
N PRO A 34 -28.46 25.42 -21.21
CA PRO A 34 -28.78 26.14 -22.46
C PRO A 34 -29.37 25.19 -23.53
N ARG A 35 -30.29 25.65 -24.32
CA ARG A 35 -30.92 24.81 -25.38
C ARG A 35 -29.90 24.17 -26.33
N SER A 36 -28.80 24.83 -26.61
CA SER A 36 -27.69 24.33 -27.44
C SER A 36 -26.97 23.12 -26.83
N HIS A 37 -27.13 22.85 -25.56
CA HIS A 37 -26.52 21.72 -24.86
C HIS A 37 -27.51 20.58 -24.59
N HIS A 38 -28.76 20.72 -25.03
CA HIS A 38 -29.75 19.64 -24.89
C HIS A 38 -29.42 18.51 -25.88
N VAL A 39 -29.39 17.27 -25.39
CA VAL A 39 -29.37 16.08 -26.23
C VAL A 39 -30.80 15.81 -26.61
N PRO A 40 -31.17 15.78 -27.91
CA PRO A 40 -32.52 15.46 -28.34
C PRO A 40 -32.85 13.99 -27.97
N TYR A 41 -34.12 13.68 -27.78
CA TYR A 41 -34.57 12.31 -27.41
C TYR A 41 -34.31 11.28 -28.52
N GLU A 42 -34.13 11.75 -29.75
CA GLU A 42 -33.94 10.93 -30.94
C GLU A 42 -33.11 11.70 -31.97
N LEU A 43 -32.25 10.98 -32.69
CA LEU A 43 -31.44 11.48 -33.82
C LEU A 43 -31.67 10.56 -35.01
N GLY A 44 -32.36 11.09 -36.03
CA GLY A 44 -32.59 10.34 -37.27
C GLY A 44 -33.34 9.01 -37.10
N GLY A 45 -34.32 8.93 -36.19
CA GLY A 45 -35.05 7.70 -35.89
C GLY A 45 -34.35 6.77 -34.86
N VAL A 46 -33.20 7.17 -34.32
CA VAL A 46 -32.47 6.40 -33.33
C VAL A 46 -32.61 7.06 -31.94
N PRO A 47 -33.05 6.37 -30.91
CA PRO A 47 -33.19 6.94 -29.60
C PRO A 47 -31.83 7.37 -29.03
N THR A 48 -31.83 8.40 -28.20
CA THR A 48 -30.64 8.85 -27.50
C THR A 48 -30.73 8.59 -25.99
N ASP A 49 -29.57 8.51 -25.37
CA ASP A 49 -29.43 8.47 -23.90
C ASP A 49 -28.27 9.36 -23.44
N VAL A 50 -28.32 9.76 -22.19
CA VAL A 50 -27.27 10.53 -21.54
C VAL A 50 -26.79 9.76 -20.30
N VAL A 51 -25.54 9.36 -20.29
CA VAL A 51 -24.94 8.60 -19.18
C VAL A 51 -23.89 9.45 -18.48
N GLU A 52 -23.99 9.56 -17.15
CA GLU A 52 -22.99 10.21 -16.31
C GLU A 52 -21.82 9.25 -16.08
N VAL A 53 -20.62 9.67 -16.48
CA VAL A 53 -19.39 8.86 -16.37
C VAL A 53 -18.33 9.51 -15.47
N GLY A 54 -18.63 10.68 -14.90
CA GLY A 54 -17.68 11.41 -14.06
C GLY A 54 -16.49 11.96 -14.86
N ASP A 55 -15.38 12.20 -14.15
CA ASP A 55 -14.10 12.59 -14.77
C ASP A 55 -13.36 11.34 -15.25
N LEU A 56 -13.23 11.20 -16.56
CA LEU A 56 -12.42 10.14 -17.17
C LEU A 56 -10.94 10.51 -17.04
N VAL A 57 -10.24 9.80 -16.17
CA VAL A 57 -8.79 9.93 -15.96
C VAL A 57 -8.13 8.58 -16.16
N LEU A 58 -6.86 8.59 -16.58
CA LEU A 58 -6.07 7.36 -16.58
C LEU A 58 -5.91 6.88 -15.13
N PHE A 59 -6.30 5.66 -14.85
CA PHE A 59 -6.05 5.05 -13.55
C PHE A 59 -4.56 4.86 -13.37
N THR A 60 -3.91 5.80 -12.67
CA THR A 60 -2.52 5.66 -12.25
C THR A 60 -2.51 5.17 -10.80
N ARG A 61 -1.80 4.07 -10.54
CA ARG A 61 -1.65 3.54 -9.19
C ARG A 61 -0.87 4.47 -8.27
N THR A 62 -0.17 5.43 -8.86
CA THR A 62 0.65 6.45 -8.22
C THR A 62 -0.06 7.80 -8.06
N GLY A 63 -1.25 7.97 -8.64
CA GLY A 63 -2.08 9.16 -8.48
C GLY A 63 -2.98 9.10 -7.24
N ARG A 64 -3.76 10.16 -7.05
CA ARG A 64 -4.82 10.21 -6.03
C ARG A 64 -5.98 9.32 -6.46
N VAL A 65 -6.33 8.34 -5.62
CA VAL A 65 -7.41 7.36 -5.87
C VAL A 65 -8.42 7.41 -4.72
N ARG A 66 -9.69 7.57 -5.08
CA ARG A 66 -10.84 7.53 -4.14
C ARG A 66 -12.02 6.78 -4.79
N PRO A 67 -12.66 5.81 -4.09
CA PRO A 67 -12.29 5.29 -2.76
C PRO A 67 -10.87 4.74 -2.71
N LEU A 68 -10.28 4.61 -1.51
CA LEU A 68 -9.00 3.94 -1.34
C LEU A 68 -9.15 2.45 -1.64
N VAL A 69 -8.34 1.94 -2.56
CA VAL A 69 -8.35 0.55 -3.00
C VAL A 69 -6.96 -0.08 -2.83
N PRO A 70 -6.83 -1.31 -2.28
CA PRO A 70 -5.56 -2.03 -2.25
C PRO A 70 -4.93 -2.17 -3.63
N GLY A 71 -3.60 -2.01 -3.71
CA GLY A 71 -2.84 -2.00 -4.96
C GLY A 71 -2.36 -0.61 -5.41
N VAL A 72 -2.77 0.46 -4.72
CA VAL A 72 -2.35 1.84 -5.02
C VAL A 72 -1.23 2.32 -4.10
N SER A 73 -0.57 3.39 -4.51
CA SER A 73 0.48 4.08 -3.74
C SER A 73 -0.03 4.57 -2.40
N ILE A 74 0.74 4.32 -1.34
CA ILE A 74 0.53 4.86 0.00
C ILE A 74 1.88 5.03 0.68
N GLY A 75 1.99 5.91 1.67
CA GLY A 75 3.24 6.04 2.41
C GLY A 75 3.15 6.95 3.63
N HIS A 76 4.15 6.80 4.49
CA HIS A 76 4.40 7.69 5.61
C HIS A 76 4.81 9.08 5.12
N TRP A 77 4.40 10.15 5.78
CA TRP A 77 4.67 11.53 5.36
C TRP A 77 6.17 11.91 5.24
N ARG A 78 7.05 11.25 6.00
CA ARG A 78 8.53 11.38 5.92
C ARG A 78 9.18 10.30 5.05
N GLY A 79 8.40 9.32 4.58
CA GLY A 79 8.90 8.17 3.86
C GLY A 79 8.79 8.29 2.36
N GLY A 80 9.02 7.18 1.70
CA GLY A 80 8.86 7.02 0.27
C GLY A 80 7.42 6.76 -0.15
N ALA A 81 7.24 5.76 -0.99
CA ALA A 81 5.95 5.19 -1.34
C ALA A 81 6.05 3.67 -1.45
N GLY A 82 5.00 3.00 -1.04
CA GLY A 82 4.78 1.58 -1.23
C GLY A 82 3.34 1.35 -1.66
N THR A 83 2.85 0.15 -1.42
CA THR A 83 1.51 -0.28 -1.84
C THR A 83 0.57 -0.43 -0.65
N LEU A 84 -0.65 0.07 -0.74
CA LEU A 84 -1.73 -0.32 0.15
C LEU A 84 -2.06 -1.79 -0.10
N GLY A 85 -1.82 -2.67 0.88
CA GLY A 85 -1.95 -4.11 0.71
C GLY A 85 -3.37 -4.62 0.86
N ALA A 86 -4.04 -4.19 1.91
CA ALA A 86 -5.39 -4.61 2.23
C ALA A 86 -6.12 -3.56 3.08
N VAL A 87 -7.43 -3.60 3.05
CA VAL A 87 -8.28 -3.10 4.11
C VAL A 87 -8.50 -4.24 5.09
N VAL A 88 -8.25 -4.00 6.36
CA VAL A 88 -8.39 -5.00 7.44
C VAL A 88 -9.30 -4.45 8.53
N ARG A 89 -9.82 -5.33 9.39
CA ARG A 89 -10.65 -4.97 10.53
C ARG A 89 -9.87 -5.13 11.82
N ASP A 90 -9.85 -4.12 12.64
CA ASP A 90 -9.30 -4.18 13.99
C ASP A 90 -10.17 -5.09 14.88
N LYS A 91 -9.58 -6.11 15.48
CA LYS A 91 -10.34 -7.10 16.27
C LYS A 91 -10.95 -6.54 17.55
N ARG A 92 -10.39 -5.44 18.09
CA ARG A 92 -10.85 -4.84 19.35
C ARG A 92 -11.98 -3.85 19.12
N SER A 93 -11.83 -2.99 18.10
CA SER A 93 -12.77 -1.90 17.84
C SER A 93 -13.76 -2.17 16.71
N GLY A 94 -13.51 -3.20 15.89
CA GLY A 94 -14.27 -3.47 14.67
C GLY A 94 -14.05 -2.46 13.54
N GLN A 95 -13.19 -1.45 13.75
CA GLN A 95 -12.91 -0.41 12.75
C GLN A 95 -12.08 -0.92 11.58
N LEU A 96 -12.34 -0.40 10.40
CA LEU A 96 -11.52 -0.67 9.23
C LEU A 96 -10.18 0.08 9.34
N MET A 97 -9.10 -0.60 8.93
CA MET A 97 -7.74 -0.11 8.97
C MET A 97 -7.05 -0.36 7.63
N LEU A 98 -6.04 0.44 7.32
CA LEU A 98 -5.20 0.28 6.13
C LEU A 98 -3.96 -0.54 6.50
N LEU A 99 -3.73 -1.66 5.82
CA LEU A 99 -2.57 -2.54 6.02
C LEU A 99 -1.50 -2.31 4.96
N SER A 100 -0.25 -2.17 5.38
CA SER A 100 0.95 -2.22 4.54
C SER A 100 2.16 -2.63 5.38
N ASN A 101 3.38 -2.52 4.82
CA ASN A 101 4.60 -2.77 5.61
C ASN A 101 4.88 -1.66 6.64
N ASN A 102 5.66 -1.99 7.67
CA ASN A 102 6.21 -1.00 8.59
C ASN A 102 7.09 0.01 7.83
N HIS A 103 7.99 -0.45 6.96
CA HIS A 103 8.86 0.47 6.22
C HIS A 103 8.09 1.40 5.27
N VAL A 104 6.83 1.09 4.93
CA VAL A 104 5.92 1.93 4.12
C VAL A 104 5.14 2.90 5.00
N LEU A 105 4.44 2.42 6.04
CA LEU A 105 3.55 3.24 6.88
C LEU A 105 4.22 3.81 8.13
N ALA A 106 5.31 3.21 8.59
CA ALA A 106 6.01 3.62 9.80
C ALA A 106 7.51 3.86 9.57
N ASN A 107 7.92 4.16 8.31
CA ASN A 107 9.27 4.57 7.93
C ASN A 107 10.38 3.64 8.44
N GLY A 108 10.07 2.34 8.59
CA GLY A 108 10.98 1.30 9.05
C GLY A 108 11.43 1.44 10.50
N THR A 109 10.58 1.95 11.38
CA THR A 109 10.93 2.21 12.80
C THR A 109 10.95 0.94 13.64
N ASP A 110 11.82 0.95 14.66
CA ASP A 110 11.78 0.01 15.78
C ASP A 110 10.93 0.52 16.97
N GLY A 111 10.31 1.70 16.83
CA GLY A 111 9.53 2.39 17.85
C GLY A 111 10.35 3.21 18.84
N ARG A 112 11.71 3.23 18.73
CA ARG A 112 12.63 3.96 19.64
C ARG A 112 13.64 4.83 18.90
N ASP A 113 13.71 4.69 17.58
CA ASP A 113 14.67 5.39 16.72
C ASP A 113 14.19 6.77 16.24
N GLY A 114 12.95 7.15 16.56
CA GLY A 114 12.36 8.46 16.22
C GLY A 114 11.98 8.60 14.75
N ARG A 115 11.98 7.52 13.97
CA ARG A 115 11.61 7.55 12.54
C ARG A 115 10.13 7.71 12.31
N ALA A 116 9.32 7.12 13.17
CA ALA A 116 7.86 7.28 13.18
C ALA A 116 7.30 7.07 14.58
N GLN A 117 6.12 7.60 14.80
CA GLN A 117 5.34 7.46 16.02
C GLN A 117 3.86 7.28 15.69
N ARG A 118 3.11 6.72 16.62
CA ARG A 118 1.64 6.63 16.51
C ARG A 118 1.06 8.04 16.29
N GLY A 119 0.11 8.14 15.35
CA GLY A 119 -0.51 9.42 14.97
C GLY A 119 0.15 10.11 13.77
N ASP A 120 1.31 9.62 13.30
CA ASP A 120 1.96 10.21 12.12
C ASP A 120 1.06 10.11 10.88
N PRO A 121 1.03 11.16 10.02
CA PRO A 121 0.20 11.20 8.83
C PRO A 121 0.61 10.15 7.79
N ILE A 122 -0.39 9.51 7.19
CA ILE A 122 -0.25 8.60 6.06
C ILE A 122 -0.92 9.23 4.84
N ARG A 123 -0.21 9.28 3.74
CA ARG A 123 -0.62 9.95 2.50
C ARG A 123 -0.96 8.96 1.39
N GLN A 124 -1.95 9.30 0.59
CA GLN A 124 -2.27 8.59 -0.65
C GLN A 124 -2.56 9.61 -1.78
N PRO A 125 -1.67 9.66 -2.79
CA PRO A 125 -0.47 8.83 -2.98
C PRO A 125 0.62 9.08 -1.92
N GLY A 126 1.59 8.17 -1.84
CA GLY A 126 2.77 8.36 -0.98
C GLY A 126 3.60 9.57 -1.41
N THR A 127 4.45 10.07 -0.52
CA THR A 127 5.23 11.30 -0.75
C THR A 127 6.14 11.21 -1.98
N TYR A 128 6.71 10.03 -2.26
CA TYR A 128 7.52 9.79 -3.47
C TYR A 128 6.72 9.99 -4.78
N ASP A 129 5.40 9.77 -4.73
CA ASP A 129 4.49 9.94 -5.86
C ASP A 129 3.78 11.30 -5.85
N GLY A 130 4.35 12.27 -5.14
CA GLY A 130 3.84 13.64 -5.11
C GLY A 130 2.76 13.91 -4.07
N GLY A 131 2.48 12.95 -3.15
CA GLY A 131 1.52 13.14 -2.07
C GLY A 131 1.94 14.26 -1.13
N THR A 132 1.01 15.19 -0.88
CA THR A 132 1.15 16.38 -0.04
C THR A 132 0.41 16.22 1.29
N GLU A 133 0.42 17.24 2.14
CA GLU A 133 -0.36 17.25 3.37
C GLU A 133 -1.87 17.12 3.10
N ALA A 134 -2.37 17.73 2.02
CA ALA A 134 -3.76 17.62 1.58
C ALA A 134 -4.19 16.20 1.17
N ASP A 135 -3.23 15.33 0.93
CA ASP A 135 -3.44 13.92 0.57
C ASP A 135 -3.37 12.98 1.79
N THR A 136 -3.36 13.52 2.99
CA THR A 136 -3.43 12.73 4.23
C THR A 136 -4.77 11.98 4.28
N VAL A 137 -4.72 10.66 4.40
CA VAL A 137 -5.89 9.77 4.38
C VAL A 137 -6.05 8.97 5.66
N ALA A 138 -4.99 8.87 6.46
CA ALA A 138 -4.98 8.08 7.67
C ALA A 138 -3.91 8.58 8.63
N HIS A 139 -3.94 8.08 9.86
CA HIS A 139 -2.85 8.20 10.82
C HIS A 139 -2.31 6.82 11.19
N LEU A 140 -0.99 6.71 11.35
CA LEU A 140 -0.33 5.50 11.83
C LEU A 140 -0.94 5.09 13.18
N ASP A 141 -1.46 3.86 13.27
CA ASP A 141 -2.04 3.36 14.52
C ASP A 141 -1.06 2.48 15.28
N ARG A 142 -0.57 1.41 14.66
CA ARG A 142 0.42 0.50 15.24
C ARG A 142 1.24 -0.21 14.17
N PHE A 143 2.37 -0.75 14.59
CA PHE A 143 3.32 -1.45 13.72
C PHE A 143 4.05 -2.54 14.51
N VAL A 144 4.57 -3.52 13.80
CA VAL A 144 5.55 -4.45 14.37
C VAL A 144 6.93 -3.80 14.30
N PRO A 145 7.68 -3.66 15.41
CA PRO A 145 9.00 -3.05 15.41
C PRO A 145 9.95 -3.70 14.41
N LEU A 146 10.64 -2.88 13.60
CA LEU A 146 11.59 -3.34 12.59
C LEU A 146 13.02 -3.04 13.04
N PHE A 147 13.77 -4.08 13.42
CA PHE A 147 15.14 -3.97 13.88
C PHE A 147 16.12 -4.02 12.71
N ARG A 148 17.04 -3.08 12.68
CA ARG A 148 18.07 -2.92 11.64
C ARG A 148 19.47 -2.92 12.24
N ALA A 149 20.46 -3.13 11.39
CA ALA A 149 21.88 -3.01 11.71
C ALA A 149 22.61 -2.25 10.61
N GLY A 150 23.82 -1.78 10.91
CA GLY A 150 24.65 -1.03 9.96
C GLY A 150 24.89 0.41 10.39
N ALA A 151 25.75 1.13 9.67
CA ALA A 151 26.23 2.45 10.04
C ALA A 151 25.14 3.53 10.13
N GLY A 152 24.00 3.36 9.43
CA GLY A 152 22.85 4.26 9.52
C GLY A 152 21.91 3.99 10.70
N THR A 153 22.17 2.93 11.49
CA THR A 153 21.27 2.48 12.57
C THR A 153 21.80 2.95 13.92
N ARG A 154 20.90 3.52 14.73
CA ARG A 154 21.23 3.90 16.10
C ARG A 154 21.39 2.67 17.00
N ALA A 155 22.37 2.68 17.91
CA ALA A 155 22.57 1.59 18.85
C ALA A 155 21.34 1.37 19.76
N TYR A 156 20.91 0.12 19.90
CA TYR A 156 19.79 -0.27 20.80
C TYR A 156 20.23 -0.28 22.27
N CYS A 157 21.51 -0.62 22.53
CA CYS A 157 22.05 -0.80 23.85
C CYS A 157 22.28 0.56 24.54
N PRO A 158 21.73 0.79 25.75
CA PRO A 158 21.98 2.03 26.51
C PRO A 158 23.45 2.27 26.80
N VAL A 159 24.22 1.21 27.06
CA VAL A 159 25.68 1.30 27.29
C VAL A 159 26.40 1.79 26.05
N ALA A 160 26.10 1.20 24.88
CA ALA A 160 26.68 1.63 23.61
C ALA A 160 26.37 3.10 23.30
N ARG A 161 25.16 3.56 23.58
CA ARG A 161 24.78 4.98 23.44
C ARG A 161 25.49 5.89 24.44
N GLY A 162 25.74 5.40 25.64
CA GLY A 162 26.55 6.12 26.64
C GLY A 162 27.98 6.28 26.17
N VAL A 163 28.61 5.22 25.69
CA VAL A 163 29.95 5.23 25.11
C VAL A 163 30.06 6.18 23.92
N GLU A 164 29.06 6.13 23.00
CA GLU A 164 28.95 7.04 21.86
C GLU A 164 29.02 8.51 22.30
N LYS A 165 28.15 8.90 23.25
CA LYS A 165 28.11 10.28 23.76
C LYS A 165 29.41 10.77 24.36
N ILE A 166 30.09 9.91 25.11
CA ILE A 166 31.38 10.26 25.74
C ILE A 166 32.47 10.38 24.67
N ALA A 167 32.58 9.37 23.81
CA ALA A 167 33.58 9.35 22.75
C ALA A 167 33.38 10.52 21.76
N ASP A 168 32.11 10.82 21.40
CA ASP A 168 31.82 11.92 20.52
C ASP A 168 32.20 13.28 21.11
N ARG A 169 31.94 13.53 22.41
CA ARG A 169 32.41 14.73 23.10
C ARG A 169 33.94 14.88 23.09
N VAL A 170 34.63 13.79 23.37
CA VAL A 170 36.10 13.82 23.38
C VAL A 170 36.65 14.09 21.98
N VAL A 171 36.15 13.40 20.98
CA VAL A 171 36.64 13.56 19.60
C VAL A 171 36.28 14.95 19.06
N SER A 172 35.09 15.44 19.30
CA SER A 172 34.64 16.77 18.85
C SER A 172 35.46 17.90 19.53
N ALA A 173 35.85 17.72 20.79
CA ALA A 173 36.71 18.68 21.50
C ALA A 173 38.14 18.70 20.95
N LEU A 174 38.71 17.54 20.60
CA LEU A 174 40.08 17.43 20.08
C LEU A 174 40.16 17.72 18.58
N ARG A 175 39.13 17.41 17.84
CA ARG A 175 39.06 17.56 16.38
C ARG A 175 37.65 18.07 15.98
N PRO A 176 37.40 19.38 16.01
CA PRO A 176 36.14 19.96 15.54
C PRO A 176 35.82 19.53 14.08
N GLY A 177 34.63 19.03 13.84
CA GLY A 177 34.21 18.51 12.54
C GLY A 177 34.25 16.98 12.42
N TYR A 178 34.73 16.27 13.45
CA TYR A 178 34.64 14.80 13.54
C TYR A 178 33.69 14.39 14.66
N GLY A 179 33.03 13.26 14.50
CA GLY A 179 32.13 12.65 15.49
C GLY A 179 32.35 11.14 15.58
N VAL A 180 31.83 10.53 16.63
CA VAL A 180 31.81 9.08 16.82
C VAL A 180 30.39 8.57 16.78
N HIS A 181 30.15 7.58 15.92
CA HIS A 181 28.85 6.91 15.85
C HIS A 181 29.00 5.42 16.14
N VAL A 182 28.22 4.92 17.10
CA VAL A 182 28.17 3.51 17.48
C VAL A 182 26.91 2.87 16.92
N TYR A 183 27.06 1.82 16.16
CA TYR A 183 25.95 1.12 15.52
C TYR A 183 25.98 -0.40 15.75
N PRO A 184 24.84 -1.09 15.70
CA PRO A 184 24.80 -2.54 15.85
C PRO A 184 25.35 -3.23 14.61
N ARG A 185 26.29 -4.16 14.82
CA ARG A 185 26.84 -5.01 13.74
C ARG A 185 25.89 -6.14 13.33
N ARG A 186 24.92 -6.49 14.19
CA ARG A 186 23.93 -7.55 13.94
C ARG A 186 22.54 -6.99 14.19
N SER A 187 21.62 -7.24 13.26
CA SER A 187 20.20 -7.00 13.48
C SER A 187 19.63 -8.04 14.45
N ARG A 188 18.62 -7.64 15.21
CA ARG A 188 17.72 -8.61 15.82
C ARG A 188 16.89 -9.26 14.70
N GLU A 189 16.32 -10.43 14.98
CA GLU A 189 15.43 -11.10 14.06
C GLU A 189 14.12 -10.34 13.92
N ASN A 190 13.64 -10.25 12.69
CA ASN A 190 12.34 -9.73 12.34
C ASN A 190 11.53 -10.88 11.72
N VAL A 191 10.32 -11.11 12.19
CA VAL A 191 9.42 -12.12 11.63
C VAL A 191 8.52 -11.50 10.57
N VAL A 192 8.08 -10.26 10.78
CA VAL A 192 7.23 -9.53 9.85
C VAL A 192 7.67 -8.08 9.71
N ASP A 193 7.37 -7.51 8.56
CA ASP A 193 7.44 -6.09 8.25
C ASP A 193 6.01 -5.61 7.96
N ALA A 194 5.32 -5.09 8.98
CA ALA A 194 3.92 -4.76 8.86
C ALA A 194 3.48 -3.62 9.79
N ALA A 195 2.52 -2.84 9.32
CA ALA A 195 1.89 -1.75 10.05
C ALA A 195 0.44 -1.54 9.60
N VAL A 196 -0.37 -0.95 10.47
CA VAL A 196 -1.71 -0.50 10.16
C VAL A 196 -1.89 0.98 10.47
N ALA A 197 -2.70 1.62 9.65
CA ALA A 197 -3.10 3.01 9.81
C ALA A 197 -4.61 3.14 9.91
N ARG A 198 -5.06 4.06 10.75
CA ARG A 198 -6.49 4.38 10.95
C ARG A 198 -6.91 5.42 9.93
N PRO A 199 -7.87 5.12 9.05
CA PRO A 199 -8.41 6.09 8.11
C PRO A 199 -8.98 7.31 8.82
N LEU A 200 -8.89 8.48 8.17
CA LEU A 200 -9.57 9.69 8.63
C LEU A 200 -11.09 9.55 8.46
N PRO A 201 -11.88 10.24 9.28
CA PRO A 201 -13.32 10.31 9.08
C PRO A 201 -13.67 10.79 7.67
N GLY A 202 -14.63 10.11 7.01
CA GLY A 202 -15.07 10.45 5.66
C GLY A 202 -14.20 9.90 4.52
N VAL A 203 -13.09 9.22 4.81
CA VAL A 203 -12.32 8.51 3.78
C VAL A 203 -13.05 7.22 3.39
N SER A 204 -13.48 7.16 2.13
CA SER A 204 -14.13 5.98 1.56
C SER A 204 -13.09 4.90 1.23
N LEU A 205 -13.38 3.66 1.62
CA LEU A 205 -12.54 2.48 1.41
C LEU A 205 -13.27 1.45 0.56
N ASP A 206 -12.55 0.84 -0.36
CA ASP A 206 -12.98 -0.35 -1.09
C ASP A 206 -12.01 -1.49 -0.75
N PRO A 207 -12.43 -2.59 -0.11
CA PRO A 207 -11.56 -3.70 0.25
C PRO A 207 -11.12 -4.55 -0.94
N THR A 208 -11.67 -4.32 -2.12
CA THR A 208 -11.35 -5.06 -3.36
C THR A 208 -9.93 -4.75 -3.80
N VAL A 209 -9.09 -5.77 -3.97
CA VAL A 209 -7.72 -5.60 -4.49
C VAL A 209 -7.77 -5.30 -5.98
N LEU A 210 -7.18 -4.18 -6.38
CA LEU A 210 -7.21 -3.69 -7.77
C LEU A 210 -6.72 -4.76 -8.76
N GLU A 211 -7.52 -5.06 -9.81
CA GLU A 211 -7.29 -6.08 -10.84
C GLU A 211 -7.27 -7.55 -10.33
N VAL A 212 -7.44 -7.78 -9.03
CA VAL A 212 -7.48 -9.13 -8.45
C VAL A 212 -8.89 -9.50 -8.02
N GLY A 213 -9.61 -8.58 -7.39
CA GLY A 213 -10.95 -8.82 -6.87
C GLY A 213 -11.01 -8.88 -5.35
N GLN A 214 -12.07 -9.48 -4.83
CA GLN A 214 -12.30 -9.60 -3.40
C GLN A 214 -11.35 -10.59 -2.73
N VAL A 215 -10.97 -10.27 -1.49
CA VAL A 215 -10.24 -11.22 -0.63
C VAL A 215 -11.23 -12.16 0.00
N THR A 216 -11.10 -13.47 -0.31
CA THR A 216 -12.08 -14.49 0.07
C THR A 216 -11.70 -15.29 1.32
N GLY A 217 -10.54 -14.99 1.92
CA GLY A 217 -10.01 -15.67 3.11
C GLY A 217 -8.50 -15.80 3.09
N ILE A 218 -7.99 -16.78 3.81
CA ILE A 218 -6.55 -17.04 3.98
C ILE A 218 -6.25 -18.43 3.41
N ALA A 219 -5.12 -18.55 2.70
CA ALA A 219 -4.57 -19.84 2.26
C ALA A 219 -3.34 -20.22 3.08
N GLU A 220 -3.17 -21.50 3.34
CA GLU A 220 -1.94 -22.02 3.92
C GLU A 220 -0.84 -22.04 2.85
N PRO A 221 0.34 -21.47 3.12
CA PRO A 221 1.46 -21.48 2.19
C PRO A 221 1.97 -22.90 1.94
N ARG A 222 2.16 -23.28 0.68
CA ARG A 222 2.75 -24.56 0.25
C ARG A 222 3.64 -24.36 -0.96
N ILE A 223 4.76 -25.08 -1.02
CA ILE A 223 5.68 -25.00 -2.15
C ILE A 223 4.93 -25.36 -3.45
N GLY A 224 5.15 -24.55 -4.50
CA GLY A 224 4.49 -24.70 -5.78
C GLY A 224 3.16 -23.93 -5.90
N LEU A 225 2.64 -23.34 -4.82
CA LEU A 225 1.40 -22.55 -4.84
C LEU A 225 1.51 -21.39 -5.84
N GLU A 226 0.59 -21.33 -6.78
CA GLU A 226 0.45 -20.21 -7.71
C GLU A 226 -0.19 -19.03 -7.01
N VAL A 227 0.35 -17.84 -7.26
CA VAL A 227 -0.07 -16.62 -6.60
C VAL A 227 -0.02 -15.45 -7.56
N LEU A 228 -0.72 -14.38 -7.17
CA LEU A 228 -0.73 -13.10 -7.85
C LEU A 228 -0.72 -11.97 -6.83
N LYS A 229 -0.34 -10.79 -7.25
CA LYS A 229 -0.45 -9.57 -6.46
C LYS A 229 -0.75 -8.38 -7.34
N SER A 230 -1.30 -7.34 -6.74
CA SER A 230 -1.47 -6.04 -7.37
C SER A 230 -0.67 -5.00 -6.58
N GLY A 231 0.27 -4.35 -7.23
CA GLY A 231 1.18 -3.39 -6.58
C GLY A 231 1.31 -2.06 -7.32
N ARG A 232 1.76 -1.07 -6.60
CA ARG A 232 1.89 0.30 -7.07
C ARG A 232 2.77 0.43 -8.31
N THR A 233 3.86 -0.34 -8.39
CA THR A 233 4.86 -0.20 -9.44
C THR A 233 4.61 -1.10 -10.64
N THR A 234 4.39 -2.40 -10.40
CA THR A 234 4.28 -3.38 -11.49
C THR A 234 2.84 -3.81 -11.80
N GLY A 235 1.85 -3.29 -11.08
CA GLY A 235 0.47 -3.69 -11.26
C GLY A 235 0.22 -5.15 -10.90
N LEU A 236 -0.65 -5.79 -11.66
CA LEU A 236 -0.94 -7.22 -11.54
C LEU A 236 0.23 -8.05 -12.06
N THR A 237 0.79 -8.87 -11.19
CA THR A 237 1.83 -9.85 -11.54
C THR A 237 1.51 -11.20 -10.95
N ARG A 238 2.10 -12.25 -11.51
CA ARG A 238 1.92 -13.64 -11.09
C ARG A 238 3.26 -14.23 -10.67
N GLY A 239 3.21 -15.20 -9.75
CA GLY A 239 4.38 -15.92 -9.28
C GLY A 239 4.02 -17.25 -8.69
N ARG A 240 5.04 -17.92 -8.13
CA ARG A 240 4.89 -19.23 -7.47
C ARG A 240 5.72 -19.26 -6.20
N LEU A 241 5.18 -19.80 -5.12
CA LEU A 241 5.89 -20.00 -3.86
C LEU A 241 6.98 -21.08 -4.04
N ARG A 242 8.22 -20.76 -3.70
CA ARG A 242 9.39 -21.61 -3.88
C ARG A 242 9.98 -22.12 -2.58
N VAL A 243 10.01 -21.28 -1.53
CA VAL A 243 10.64 -21.62 -0.24
C VAL A 243 9.77 -21.13 0.89
N LEU A 244 9.65 -21.95 1.93
CA LEU A 244 9.03 -21.65 3.22
C LEU A 244 10.11 -21.45 4.28
N HIS A 245 9.77 -20.73 5.34
CA HIS A 245 10.62 -20.52 6.53
C HIS A 245 12.04 -20.02 6.20
N ALA A 246 12.16 -19.17 5.18
CA ALA A 246 13.45 -18.63 4.77
C ALA A 246 13.99 -17.64 5.80
N ALA A 247 15.31 -17.72 6.04
CA ALA A 247 16.06 -16.71 6.77
C ALA A 247 16.85 -15.86 5.78
N VAL A 248 16.58 -14.54 5.73
CA VAL A 248 17.11 -13.67 4.69
C VAL A 248 17.64 -12.37 5.27
N ARG A 249 18.70 -11.85 4.66
CA ARG A 249 19.20 -10.49 4.92
C ARG A 249 18.69 -9.57 3.82
N VAL A 250 17.99 -8.51 4.20
CA VAL A 250 17.44 -7.51 3.30
C VAL A 250 18.17 -6.18 3.49
N ALA A 251 18.69 -5.60 2.40
CA ALA A 251 19.22 -4.25 2.40
C ALA A 251 18.07 -3.25 2.56
N MET A 252 18.14 -2.40 3.57
CA MET A 252 17.15 -1.36 3.85
C MET A 252 17.57 0.01 3.28
N SER A 253 18.88 0.21 3.17
CA SER A 253 19.52 1.35 2.52
C SER A 253 20.95 0.97 2.12
N ALA A 254 21.73 1.93 1.62
CA ALA A 254 23.14 1.70 1.31
C ALA A 254 23.97 1.30 2.55
N THR A 255 23.55 1.70 3.75
CA THR A 255 24.32 1.51 5.01
C THR A 255 23.57 0.72 6.07
N GLU A 256 22.32 0.30 5.82
CA GLU A 256 21.48 -0.42 6.77
C GLU A 256 20.94 -1.71 6.16
N TRP A 257 20.75 -2.71 6.98
CA TRP A 257 20.16 -3.99 6.63
C TRP A 257 19.32 -4.55 7.79
N ALA A 258 18.39 -5.42 7.46
CA ALA A 258 17.57 -6.16 8.43
C ALA A 258 17.68 -7.65 8.18
N PHE A 259 17.61 -8.45 9.24
CA PHE A 259 17.57 -9.89 9.16
C PHE A 259 16.14 -10.37 9.44
N PHE A 260 15.60 -11.15 8.53
CA PHE A 260 14.26 -11.70 8.63
C PHE A 260 14.31 -13.21 8.70
N THR A 261 13.42 -13.79 9.51
CA THR A 261 13.20 -15.23 9.62
C THR A 261 11.75 -15.56 9.27
N GLU A 262 11.45 -16.82 9.02
CA GLU A 262 10.10 -17.32 8.69
C GLU A 262 9.48 -16.69 7.43
N GLN A 263 10.32 -16.28 6.47
CA GLN A 263 9.83 -15.63 5.26
C GLN A 263 9.40 -16.63 4.17
N LEU A 264 8.45 -16.19 3.36
CA LEU A 264 8.02 -16.84 2.13
C LEU A 264 8.82 -16.29 0.95
N VAL A 265 9.39 -17.18 0.12
CA VAL A 265 10.14 -16.79 -1.08
C VAL A 265 9.39 -17.24 -2.33
N PHE A 266 9.07 -16.29 -3.19
CA PHE A 266 8.39 -16.51 -4.46
C PHE A 266 9.34 -16.30 -5.64
N THR A 267 8.93 -16.74 -6.83
CA THR A 267 9.53 -16.26 -8.08
C THR A 267 9.44 -14.74 -8.13
N ALA A 268 10.28 -14.09 -8.93
CA ALA A 268 10.25 -12.64 -9.08
C ALA A 268 8.88 -12.17 -9.58
N MET A 269 8.22 -11.30 -8.80
CA MET A 269 6.91 -10.76 -9.13
C MET A 269 6.69 -9.33 -8.63
N GLY A 270 7.74 -8.64 -8.19
CA GLY A 270 7.66 -7.27 -7.70
C GLY A 270 8.94 -6.49 -7.93
N LEU A 271 8.79 -5.17 -7.94
CA LEU A 271 9.86 -4.17 -8.00
C LEU A 271 9.76 -3.20 -6.82
N PRO A 272 10.78 -2.36 -6.57
CA PRO A 272 10.71 -1.31 -5.56
C PRO A 272 9.43 -0.46 -5.69
N GLY A 273 8.70 -0.31 -4.58
CA GLY A 273 7.38 0.32 -4.52
C GLY A 273 6.21 -0.66 -4.48
N ASP A 274 6.39 -1.94 -4.83
CA ASP A 274 5.38 -2.98 -4.64
C ASP A 274 5.34 -3.51 -3.19
N SER A 275 6.27 -3.10 -2.34
CA SER A 275 6.27 -3.39 -0.90
C SER A 275 4.93 -3.01 -0.27
N GLY A 276 4.35 -3.92 0.50
CA GLY A 276 3.03 -3.80 1.09
C GLY A 276 1.92 -4.46 0.27
N SER A 277 2.17 -4.88 -0.97
CA SER A 277 1.17 -5.61 -1.76
C SER A 277 0.73 -6.90 -1.08
N LEU A 278 -0.57 -7.16 -1.05
CA LEU A 278 -1.11 -8.44 -0.63
C LEU A 278 -0.88 -9.48 -1.75
N ILE A 279 -0.31 -10.62 -1.38
CA ILE A 279 -0.13 -11.77 -2.26
C ILE A 279 -1.30 -12.73 -2.02
N LEU A 280 -1.98 -13.11 -3.11
CA LEU A 280 -3.18 -13.93 -3.08
C LEU A 280 -3.05 -15.14 -3.99
N THR A 281 -3.85 -16.18 -3.74
CA THR A 281 -4.09 -17.23 -4.72
C THR A 281 -5.03 -16.72 -5.83
N PRO A 282 -5.13 -17.41 -6.98
CA PRO A 282 -6.10 -17.07 -8.02
C PRO A 282 -7.56 -17.01 -7.53
N GLU A 283 -7.89 -17.76 -6.46
CA GLU A 283 -9.21 -17.79 -5.84
C GLU A 283 -9.43 -16.64 -4.83
N GLY A 284 -8.47 -15.71 -4.72
CA GLY A 284 -8.57 -14.55 -3.84
C GLY A 284 -8.23 -14.81 -2.37
N LYS A 285 -7.57 -15.92 -2.03
CA LYS A 285 -7.14 -16.21 -0.65
C LYS A 285 -5.77 -15.60 -0.37
N ALA A 286 -5.65 -14.83 0.70
CA ALA A 286 -4.42 -14.18 1.11
C ALA A 286 -3.34 -15.18 1.58
N VAL A 287 -2.11 -14.99 1.14
CA VAL A 287 -0.94 -15.84 1.43
C VAL A 287 0.13 -15.07 2.18
N GLY A 288 0.47 -13.86 1.71
CA GLY A 288 1.58 -13.09 2.25
C GLY A 288 1.46 -11.59 2.02
N LEU A 289 2.28 -10.83 2.73
CA LEU A 289 2.48 -9.39 2.54
C LEU A 289 3.88 -9.18 1.96
N LEU A 290 3.98 -8.69 0.72
CA LEU A 290 5.24 -8.47 0.02
C LEU A 290 6.09 -7.45 0.78
N ALA A 291 7.31 -7.81 1.14
CA ALA A 291 8.21 -6.97 1.92
C ALA A 291 9.45 -6.52 1.14
N ALA A 292 10.02 -7.40 0.33
CA ALA A 292 11.25 -7.13 -0.42
C ALA A 292 11.33 -7.98 -1.68
N GLY A 293 12.30 -7.67 -2.55
CA GLY A 293 12.53 -8.49 -3.74
C GLY A 293 13.79 -8.09 -4.50
N SER A 294 14.08 -8.88 -5.52
CA SER A 294 15.13 -8.66 -6.51
C SER A 294 14.58 -9.00 -7.90
N ASP A 295 15.42 -8.94 -8.91
CA ASP A 295 15.13 -9.42 -10.27
C ASP A 295 14.86 -10.93 -10.36
N ARG A 296 15.15 -11.70 -9.29
CA ARG A 296 15.09 -13.18 -9.27
C ARG A 296 14.13 -13.78 -8.24
N ALA A 297 13.76 -12.99 -7.21
CA ALA A 297 12.92 -13.47 -6.13
C ALA A 297 12.13 -12.35 -5.47
N THR A 298 10.97 -12.71 -4.94
CA THR A 298 10.13 -11.85 -4.09
C THR A 298 10.05 -12.46 -2.71
N ILE A 299 10.23 -11.65 -1.68
CA ILE A 299 10.17 -12.03 -0.27
C ILE A 299 8.90 -11.46 0.34
N ALA A 300 8.17 -12.27 1.09
CA ALA A 300 6.97 -11.82 1.79
C ALA A 300 6.87 -12.40 3.20
N CYS A 301 6.23 -11.65 4.08
CA CYS A 301 5.81 -12.10 5.40
C CYS A 301 4.56 -12.96 5.28
N ASP A 302 4.46 -14.07 6.02
CA ASP A 302 3.23 -14.86 6.10
C ASP A 302 2.08 -14.00 6.63
N ILE A 303 0.99 -13.94 5.88
CA ILE A 303 -0.16 -13.08 6.22
C ILE A 303 -0.78 -13.45 7.58
N ARG A 304 -0.75 -14.72 7.97
CA ARG A 304 -1.27 -15.20 9.25
C ARG A 304 -0.54 -14.54 10.41
N ARG A 305 0.81 -14.46 10.32
CA ARG A 305 1.66 -13.80 11.31
C ARG A 305 1.47 -12.28 11.32
N VAL A 306 1.28 -11.68 10.15
CA VAL A 306 0.97 -10.26 10.03
C VAL A 306 -0.32 -9.92 10.77
N LEU A 307 -1.40 -10.66 10.49
CA LEU A 307 -2.71 -10.43 11.10
C LEU A 307 -2.70 -10.69 12.63
N GLU A 308 -1.99 -11.75 13.07
CA GLU A 308 -1.82 -12.08 14.48
C GLU A 308 -1.10 -10.95 15.23
N LEU A 309 0.08 -10.54 14.77
CA LEU A 309 0.92 -9.55 15.46
C LEU A 309 0.33 -8.14 15.46
N LEU A 310 -0.50 -7.83 14.47
CA LEU A 310 -1.22 -6.56 14.40
C LEU A 310 -2.62 -6.61 15.02
N ASP A 311 -3.08 -7.77 15.52
CA ASP A 311 -4.41 -7.97 16.10
C ASP A 311 -5.55 -7.47 15.19
N VAL A 312 -5.49 -7.90 13.91
CA VAL A 312 -6.47 -7.57 12.86
C VAL A 312 -6.94 -8.81 12.11
N GLU A 313 -8.01 -8.68 11.35
CA GLU A 313 -8.53 -9.68 10.41
C GLU A 313 -8.79 -9.05 9.04
N LEU A 314 -8.88 -9.84 7.98
CA LEU A 314 -9.26 -9.37 6.65
C LEU A 314 -10.71 -8.84 6.67
N ALA A 315 -10.97 -7.73 5.95
CA ALA A 315 -12.28 -7.07 5.92
C ALA A 315 -13.22 -7.68 4.89
#